data_0be42e5dfbb87532ed8368a7d793feed
#
_entry.id   0be42e5dfbb87532ed8368a7d793feed
#
_cell.length_a   1.000
_cell.length_b   1.000
_cell.length_c   1.000
_cell.angle_alpha   90.00
_cell.angle_beta   90.00
_cell.angle_gamma   90.00
#
_symmetry.space_group_name_H-M   'P 1'
#
loop_
_entity.id
_entity.type
_entity.pdbx_description
1 polymer ?
#
loop_
_entity_poly.entity_id
_entity_poly.type
_entity_poly.pdbx_seq_one_letter_code
_entity_poly.pdbx_strand_id
1 'polypeptide(L)'
;MTRRRNHRAATSILVASLTLLTACASSPLERRQVVLYSEAEMAARGAAAYSQMREETSANEDARATRYVQCVADHVVEALPEAQRGIYHWEVTLFASEQVNAFALPGGKIGVYEGLLDVAINQHQLAAVMAHEVGHVLANHSNERASQSALRNVGFGVAQILGASDTTLRALDVGTQLGLFLPFNRTQESEADLIGLTLMARAGFEPDESISLWENIVANSGERTPALLPTHPSPSARMDELRARMPAAELELDAAQARGAHPDCIR
;
A
#
# COMPACT_ATOMS: atom_id res chain seq x y z
N MET A 1 18.08 -33.49 -38.78
CA MET A 1 18.42 -32.73 -37.56
C MET A 1 17.37 -31.68 -37.16
N THR A 2 16.36 -31.37 -37.93
CA THR A 2 15.35 -30.32 -37.75
C THR A 2 14.21 -30.67 -36.75
N ARG A 3 13.87 -31.92 -36.57
CA ARG A 3 12.71 -32.34 -35.72
C ARG A 3 12.92 -32.12 -34.20
N ARG A 4 14.15 -32.20 -33.69
CA ARG A 4 14.46 -32.02 -32.26
C ARG A 4 14.43 -30.56 -31.79
N ARG A 5 14.61 -29.60 -32.70
CA ARG A 5 14.54 -28.15 -32.38
C ARG A 5 13.14 -27.68 -32.10
N ASN A 6 12.14 -28.21 -32.85
CA ASN A 6 10.72 -27.81 -32.68
C ASN A 6 10.10 -28.32 -31.38
N HIS A 7 10.51 -29.46 -30.86
CA HIS A 7 10.02 -29.98 -29.59
C HIS A 7 10.52 -29.16 -28.39
N ARG A 8 11.78 -28.68 -28.42
CA ARG A 8 12.29 -27.82 -27.34
C ARG A 8 11.61 -26.48 -27.29
N ALA A 9 11.33 -25.87 -28.44
CA ALA A 9 10.60 -24.60 -28.52
C ALA A 9 9.13 -24.75 -28.05
N ALA A 10 8.45 -25.83 -28.47
CA ALA A 10 7.08 -26.11 -28.06
C ALA A 10 6.97 -26.38 -26.54
N THR A 11 7.93 -27.13 -25.96
CA THR A 11 7.99 -27.39 -24.52
C THR A 11 8.26 -26.10 -23.73
N SER A 12 9.14 -25.24 -24.20
CA SER A 12 9.45 -23.94 -23.56
C SER A 12 8.23 -22.99 -23.59
N ILE A 13 7.47 -22.96 -24.69
CA ILE A 13 6.25 -22.17 -24.81
C ILE A 13 5.16 -22.71 -23.89
N LEU A 14 5.02 -24.03 -23.80
CA LEU A 14 4.03 -24.67 -22.93
C LEU A 14 4.32 -24.43 -21.44
N VAL A 15 5.58 -24.51 -21.02
CA VAL A 15 6.01 -24.22 -19.65
C VAL A 15 5.80 -22.73 -19.33
N ALA A 16 6.14 -21.82 -20.24
CA ALA A 16 5.92 -20.39 -20.07
C ALA A 16 4.40 -20.05 -19.97
N SER A 17 3.56 -20.74 -20.75
CA SER A 17 2.10 -20.54 -20.67
C SER A 17 1.50 -21.09 -19.38
N LEU A 18 2.05 -22.16 -18.81
CA LEU A 18 1.56 -22.77 -17.57
C LEU A 18 1.92 -21.91 -16.35
N THR A 19 3.08 -21.27 -16.36
CA THR A 19 3.52 -20.36 -15.27
C THR A 19 2.72 -19.05 -15.25
N LEU A 20 2.23 -18.56 -16.37
CA LEU A 20 1.38 -17.38 -16.44
C LEU A 20 -0.04 -17.63 -15.87
N LEU A 21 -0.55 -18.85 -15.92
CA LEU A 21 -1.85 -19.20 -15.35
C LEU A 21 -1.86 -19.23 -13.82
N THR A 22 -0.72 -19.45 -13.17
CA THR A 22 -0.59 -19.44 -11.71
C THR A 22 -0.32 -18.06 -11.12
N ALA A 23 -0.05 -17.05 -11.94
CA ALA A 23 0.26 -15.70 -11.50
C ALA A 23 -0.98 -14.80 -11.31
N CYS A 24 -2.18 -15.30 -11.62
CA CYS A 24 -3.42 -14.58 -11.38
C CYS A 24 -3.87 -14.80 -9.95
N ALA A 25 -3.89 -13.74 -9.15
CA ALA A 25 -4.48 -13.70 -7.82
C ALA A 25 -5.71 -12.81 -7.80
N SER A 26 -6.54 -12.94 -6.78
CA SER A 26 -7.64 -12.01 -6.49
C SER A 26 -7.30 -11.19 -5.25
N SER A 27 -7.55 -9.90 -5.31
CA SER A 27 -7.47 -9.03 -4.15
C SER A 27 -8.63 -9.30 -3.17
N PRO A 28 -8.62 -8.71 -1.96
CA PRO A 28 -9.72 -8.81 -1.01
C PRO A 28 -11.08 -8.35 -1.54
N LEU A 29 -11.09 -7.46 -2.55
CA LEU A 29 -12.30 -7.02 -3.26
C LEU A 29 -12.52 -7.74 -4.59
N GLU A 30 -12.01 -8.96 -4.73
CA GLU A 30 -12.18 -9.86 -5.89
C GLU A 30 -11.64 -9.31 -7.22
N ARG A 31 -10.83 -8.25 -7.19
CA ARG A 31 -10.16 -7.72 -8.38
C ARG A 31 -9.03 -8.68 -8.82
N ARG A 32 -8.99 -8.99 -10.11
CA ARG A 32 -7.88 -9.76 -10.69
C ARG A 32 -6.60 -8.96 -10.70
N GLN A 33 -5.51 -9.56 -10.25
CA GLN A 33 -4.18 -8.97 -10.25
C GLN A 33 -3.12 -10.01 -10.61
N VAL A 34 -1.99 -9.53 -11.12
CA VAL A 34 -0.83 -10.37 -11.41
C VAL A 34 0.16 -10.21 -10.28
N VAL A 35 0.43 -11.28 -9.56
CA VAL A 35 1.42 -11.35 -8.48
C VAL A 35 2.41 -12.47 -8.80
N LEU A 36 3.66 -12.11 -9.09
CA LEU A 36 4.73 -13.02 -9.49
C LEU A 36 5.62 -13.45 -8.32
N TYR A 37 5.64 -12.66 -7.25
CA TYR A 37 6.50 -12.91 -6.10
C TYR A 37 5.71 -13.54 -4.96
N SER A 38 6.32 -14.44 -4.22
CA SER A 38 5.75 -15.00 -3.00
C SER A 38 5.65 -13.92 -1.89
N GLU A 39 4.78 -14.15 -0.91
CA GLU A 39 4.69 -13.27 0.27
C GLU A 39 6.02 -13.19 1.02
N ALA A 40 6.76 -14.30 1.14
CA ALA A 40 8.06 -14.34 1.80
C ALA A 40 9.10 -13.47 1.07
N GLU A 41 9.14 -13.51 -0.28
CA GLU A 41 10.02 -12.65 -1.06
C GLU A 41 9.66 -11.18 -0.91
N MET A 42 8.37 -10.84 -0.93
CA MET A 42 7.91 -9.47 -0.75
C MET A 42 8.18 -8.98 0.68
N ALA A 43 7.94 -9.80 1.70
CA ALA A 43 8.27 -9.48 3.08
C ALA A 43 9.77 -9.23 3.28
N ALA A 44 10.63 -10.03 2.67
CA ALA A 44 12.08 -9.81 2.73
C ALA A 44 12.49 -8.49 2.07
N ARG A 45 11.90 -8.14 0.92
CA ARG A 45 12.13 -6.84 0.25
C ARG A 45 11.61 -5.67 1.10
N GLY A 46 10.44 -5.82 1.69
CA GLY A 46 9.87 -4.82 2.59
C GLY A 46 10.75 -4.60 3.82
N ALA A 47 11.24 -5.67 4.45
CA ALA A 47 12.13 -5.58 5.61
C ALA A 47 13.47 -4.90 5.26
N ALA A 48 14.05 -5.21 4.08
CA ALA A 48 15.27 -4.57 3.61
C ALA A 48 15.07 -3.07 3.36
N ALA A 49 13.98 -2.70 2.66
CA ALA A 49 13.64 -1.30 2.43
C ALA A 49 13.39 -0.54 3.73
N TYR A 50 12.68 -1.15 4.69
CA TYR A 50 12.43 -0.56 6.00
C TYR A 50 13.71 -0.33 6.81
N SER A 51 14.64 -1.30 6.77
CA SER A 51 15.95 -1.15 7.41
C SER A 51 16.73 0.02 6.83
N GLN A 52 16.76 0.15 5.50
CA GLN A 52 17.39 1.27 4.82
C GLN A 52 16.76 2.60 5.22
N MET A 53 15.42 2.70 5.25
CA MET A 53 14.73 3.92 5.66
C MET A 53 15.06 4.32 7.12
N ARG A 54 15.21 3.34 8.01
CA ARG A 54 15.65 3.59 9.41
C ARG A 54 17.11 4.04 9.53
N GLU A 55 17.95 3.71 8.57
CA GLU A 55 19.33 4.21 8.49
C GLU A 55 19.37 5.65 7.94
N GLU A 56 18.50 5.96 6.97
CA GLU A 56 18.43 7.28 6.32
C GLU A 56 17.68 8.33 7.15
N THR A 57 16.68 7.91 7.94
CA THR A 57 15.83 8.79 8.75
C THR A 57 15.67 8.20 10.15
N SER A 58 16.12 8.95 11.16
CA SER A 58 16.04 8.53 12.56
C SER A 58 14.59 8.35 13.02
N ALA A 59 14.38 7.40 13.93
CA ALA A 59 13.13 7.33 14.67
C ALA A 59 12.95 8.59 15.52
N ASN A 60 11.70 9.00 15.72
CA ASN A 60 11.37 10.14 16.56
C ASN A 60 11.65 9.82 18.03
N GLU A 61 12.27 10.75 18.76
CA GLU A 61 12.63 10.59 20.16
C GLU A 61 11.50 10.99 21.14
N ASP A 62 10.43 11.66 20.65
CA ASP A 62 9.26 11.97 21.46
C ASP A 62 8.51 10.69 21.82
N ALA A 63 8.70 10.23 23.05
CA ALA A 63 8.06 9.04 23.56
C ALA A 63 6.51 9.15 23.63
N ARG A 64 5.95 10.36 23.73
CA ARG A 64 4.50 10.56 23.76
C ARG A 64 3.94 10.43 22.35
N ALA A 65 4.52 11.10 21.37
CA ALA A 65 4.12 10.97 19.96
C ALA A 65 4.29 9.53 19.46
N THR A 66 5.40 8.86 19.82
CA THR A 66 5.63 7.47 19.46
C THR A 66 4.58 6.53 20.08
N ARG A 67 4.21 6.70 21.34
CA ARG A 67 3.15 5.89 21.97
C ARG A 67 1.78 6.15 21.36
N TYR A 68 1.48 7.38 20.97
CA TYR A 68 0.24 7.74 20.26
C TYR A 68 0.13 6.99 18.92
N VAL A 69 1.19 7.05 18.11
CA VAL A 69 1.26 6.36 16.82
C VAL A 69 1.18 4.84 16.99
N GLN A 70 1.87 4.28 17.98
CA GLN A 70 1.81 2.84 18.30
C GLN A 70 0.39 2.42 18.72
N CYS A 71 -0.27 3.20 19.60
CA CYS A 71 -1.64 2.93 20.02
C CYS A 71 -2.60 2.84 18.84
N VAL A 72 -2.55 3.79 17.91
CA VAL A 72 -3.42 3.78 16.72
C VAL A 72 -3.09 2.58 15.83
N ALA A 73 -1.80 2.27 15.62
CA ALA A 73 -1.37 1.12 14.82
C ALA A 73 -1.85 -0.21 15.42
N ASP A 74 -1.74 -0.36 16.74
CA ASP A 74 -2.16 -1.58 17.43
C ASP A 74 -3.66 -1.84 17.25
N HIS A 75 -4.51 -0.83 17.42
CA HIS A 75 -5.95 -0.96 17.18
C HIS A 75 -6.28 -1.32 15.72
N VAL A 76 -5.61 -0.70 14.75
CA VAL A 76 -5.80 -1.02 13.32
C VAL A 76 -5.39 -2.46 13.03
N VAL A 77 -4.25 -2.91 13.56
CA VAL A 77 -3.74 -4.27 13.36
C VAL A 77 -4.62 -5.30 14.08
N GLU A 78 -5.09 -5.02 15.28
CA GLU A 78 -5.98 -5.90 16.05
C GLU A 78 -7.34 -6.11 15.36
N ALA A 79 -7.81 -5.13 14.60
CA ALA A 79 -9.04 -5.22 13.83
C ALA A 79 -8.93 -6.12 12.58
N LEU A 80 -7.71 -6.53 12.21
CA LEU A 80 -7.50 -7.48 11.10
C LEU A 80 -8.06 -8.87 11.44
N PRO A 81 -8.60 -9.59 10.44
CA PRO A 81 -8.89 -11.01 10.61
C PRO A 81 -7.65 -11.77 11.11
N GLU A 82 -7.84 -12.72 12.02
CA GLU A 82 -6.74 -13.47 12.65
C GLU A 82 -5.77 -14.10 11.63
N ALA A 83 -6.31 -14.64 10.55
CA ALA A 83 -5.52 -15.21 9.45
C ALA A 83 -4.57 -14.19 8.80
N GLN A 84 -4.99 -12.92 8.68
CA GLN A 84 -4.16 -11.85 8.08
C GLN A 84 -3.23 -11.23 9.10
N ARG A 85 -3.69 -11.07 10.35
CA ARG A 85 -2.87 -10.55 11.45
C ARG A 85 -1.64 -11.42 11.72
N GLY A 86 -1.78 -12.74 11.68
CA GLY A 86 -0.71 -13.70 11.97
C GLY A 86 0.31 -13.91 10.84
N ILE A 87 -0.01 -13.51 9.60
CA ILE A 87 0.92 -13.66 8.44
C ILE A 87 2.09 -12.68 8.53
N TYR A 88 1.86 -11.46 9.02
CA TYR A 88 2.83 -10.38 9.00
C TYR A 88 3.38 -10.06 10.38
N HIS A 89 4.65 -9.66 10.43
CA HIS A 89 5.27 -9.10 11.63
C HIS A 89 5.06 -7.58 11.64
N TRP A 90 3.88 -7.16 12.11
CA TRP A 90 3.51 -5.76 12.17
C TRP A 90 4.44 -5.00 13.10
N GLU A 91 5.00 -3.92 12.59
CA GLU A 91 5.90 -3.01 13.30
C GLU A 91 5.63 -1.59 12.80
N VAL A 92 5.53 -0.62 13.69
CA VAL A 92 5.38 0.78 13.35
C VAL A 92 6.56 1.59 13.87
N THR A 93 7.03 2.53 13.05
CA THR A 93 8.02 3.54 13.45
C THR A 93 7.49 4.94 13.13
N LEU A 94 7.53 5.83 14.11
CA LEU A 94 7.41 7.25 13.89
C LEU A 94 8.81 7.79 13.51
N PHE A 95 8.94 8.35 12.31
CA PHE A 95 10.19 8.93 11.81
C PHE A 95 10.27 10.44 12.08
N ALA A 96 11.43 10.92 12.49
CA ALA A 96 11.73 12.34 12.72
C ALA A 96 11.88 13.07 11.37
N SER A 97 10.77 13.36 10.71
CA SER A 97 10.73 14.04 9.42
C SER A 97 9.50 14.92 9.32
N GLU A 98 9.67 16.15 8.85
CA GLU A 98 8.59 17.12 8.62
C GLU A 98 7.72 16.77 7.39
N GLN A 99 8.02 15.70 6.66
CA GLN A 99 7.22 15.29 5.52
C GLN A 99 5.83 14.83 5.98
N VAL A 100 4.80 15.29 5.27
CA VAL A 100 3.42 14.80 5.44
C VAL A 100 3.29 13.50 4.66
N ASN A 101 3.63 12.38 5.28
CA ASN A 101 3.62 11.06 4.63
C ASN A 101 3.48 9.92 5.63
N ALA A 102 3.00 8.78 5.14
CA ALA A 102 3.07 7.47 5.77
C ALA A 102 3.23 6.40 4.70
N PHE A 103 3.58 5.20 5.09
CA PHE A 103 3.66 4.05 4.19
C PHE A 103 3.49 2.74 4.96
N ALA A 104 3.06 1.69 4.26
CA ALA A 104 3.21 0.32 4.73
C ALA A 104 3.89 -0.53 3.65
N LEU A 105 4.93 -1.26 4.07
CA LEU A 105 5.68 -2.16 3.21
C LEU A 105 5.23 -3.61 3.43
N PRO A 106 5.40 -4.48 2.41
CA PRO A 106 5.15 -5.90 2.56
C PRO A 106 5.86 -6.49 3.78
N GLY A 107 5.21 -7.43 4.46
CA GLY A 107 5.71 -7.98 5.72
C GLY A 107 5.27 -7.20 6.96
N GLY A 108 4.39 -6.18 6.80
CA GLY A 108 3.76 -5.47 7.91
C GLY A 108 4.63 -4.34 8.51
N LYS A 109 5.49 -3.70 7.73
CA LYS A 109 6.33 -2.59 8.19
C LYS A 109 5.66 -1.26 7.90
N ILE A 110 5.21 -0.55 8.94
CA ILE A 110 4.51 0.73 8.86
C ILE A 110 5.47 1.84 9.27
N GLY A 111 5.53 2.88 8.45
CA GLY A 111 6.24 4.12 8.77
C GLY A 111 5.28 5.30 8.76
N VAL A 112 5.39 6.14 9.76
CA VAL A 112 4.69 7.41 9.89
C VAL A 112 5.74 8.50 10.02
N TYR A 113 5.64 9.54 9.23
CA TYR A 113 6.48 10.71 9.39
C TYR A 113 5.83 11.73 10.32
N GLU A 114 6.62 12.37 11.17
CA GLU A 114 6.15 13.31 12.19
C GLU A 114 5.26 14.41 11.61
N GLY A 115 5.62 14.95 10.44
CA GLY A 115 4.83 16.00 9.79
C GLY A 115 3.40 15.57 9.41
N LEU A 116 3.11 14.27 9.32
CA LEU A 116 1.73 13.81 9.14
C LEU A 116 0.85 14.13 10.34
N LEU A 117 1.42 14.14 11.55
CA LEU A 117 0.67 14.41 12.78
C LEU A 117 0.17 15.86 12.87
N ASP A 118 0.68 16.77 12.05
CA ASP A 118 0.21 18.16 11.98
C ASP A 118 -1.01 18.31 11.07
N VAL A 119 -1.26 17.33 10.22
CA VAL A 119 -2.39 17.29 9.28
C VAL A 119 -3.47 16.32 9.75
N ALA A 120 -3.07 15.16 10.23
CA ALA A 120 -3.94 14.20 10.91
C ALA A 120 -4.07 14.59 12.38
N ILE A 121 -5.00 15.52 12.65
CA ILE A 121 -5.09 16.25 13.94
C ILE A 121 -5.71 15.46 15.09
N ASN A 122 -6.25 14.27 14.82
CA ASN A 122 -6.81 13.38 15.83
C ASN A 122 -6.51 11.89 15.51
N GLN A 123 -6.82 11.01 16.47
CA GLN A 123 -6.58 9.57 16.32
C GLN A 123 -7.31 8.92 15.16
N HIS A 124 -8.51 9.41 14.82
CA HIS A 124 -9.34 8.85 13.77
C HIS A 124 -8.77 9.17 12.38
N GLN A 125 -8.26 10.39 12.19
CA GLN A 125 -7.57 10.80 10.98
C GLN A 125 -6.25 10.04 10.79
N LEU A 126 -5.48 9.84 11.86
CA LEU A 126 -4.27 9.03 11.80
C LEU A 126 -4.61 7.56 11.47
N ALA A 127 -5.67 7.03 12.06
CA ALA A 127 -6.17 5.69 11.76
C ALA A 127 -6.61 5.54 10.30
N ALA A 128 -7.24 6.58 9.72
CA ALA A 128 -7.62 6.58 8.30
C ALA A 128 -6.41 6.39 7.39
N VAL A 129 -5.29 7.11 7.63
CA VAL A 129 -4.05 6.93 6.86
C VAL A 129 -3.48 5.54 7.10
N MET A 130 -3.32 5.12 8.35
CA MET A 130 -2.71 3.82 8.65
C MET A 130 -3.52 2.66 8.08
N ALA A 131 -4.85 2.71 8.20
CA ALA A 131 -5.73 1.68 7.65
C ALA A 131 -5.69 1.64 6.12
N HIS A 132 -5.56 2.80 5.45
CA HIS A 132 -5.33 2.89 4.01
C HIS A 132 -4.01 2.22 3.61
N GLU A 133 -2.90 2.51 4.31
CA GLU A 133 -1.60 1.90 4.06
C GLU A 133 -1.64 0.37 4.29
N VAL A 134 -2.27 -0.08 5.37
CA VAL A 134 -2.52 -1.50 5.63
C VAL A 134 -3.37 -2.11 4.50
N GLY A 135 -4.35 -1.38 3.98
CA GLY A 135 -5.15 -1.77 2.81
C GLY A 135 -4.29 -2.10 1.58
N HIS A 136 -3.25 -1.31 1.31
CA HIS A 136 -2.29 -1.60 0.24
C HIS A 136 -1.52 -2.90 0.45
N VAL A 137 -1.14 -3.22 1.69
CA VAL A 137 -0.48 -4.50 2.03
C VAL A 137 -1.43 -5.67 1.84
N LEU A 138 -2.65 -5.58 2.37
CA LEU A 138 -3.66 -6.63 2.28
C LEU A 138 -4.08 -6.94 0.84
N ALA A 139 -4.14 -5.92 -0.01
CA ALA A 139 -4.45 -6.04 -1.42
C ALA A 139 -3.23 -6.39 -2.30
N ASN A 140 -2.06 -6.65 -1.69
CA ASN A 140 -0.83 -7.00 -2.41
C ASN A 140 -0.42 -5.97 -3.49
N HIS A 141 -0.76 -4.69 -3.34
CA HIS A 141 -0.51 -3.67 -4.35
C HIS A 141 0.97 -3.48 -4.68
N SER A 142 1.86 -3.62 -3.69
CA SER A 142 3.32 -3.57 -3.91
C SER A 142 3.82 -4.76 -4.74
N ASN A 143 3.28 -5.98 -4.53
CA ASN A 143 3.61 -7.14 -5.34
C ASN A 143 3.09 -6.98 -6.77
N GLU A 144 1.85 -6.52 -6.94
CA GLU A 144 1.28 -6.24 -8.25
C GLU A 144 2.14 -5.25 -9.04
N ARG A 145 2.58 -4.16 -8.43
CA ARG A 145 3.46 -3.16 -9.07
C ARG A 145 4.83 -3.74 -9.42
N ALA A 146 5.45 -4.48 -8.50
CA ALA A 146 6.72 -5.17 -8.74
C ALA A 146 6.60 -6.18 -9.89
N SER A 147 5.50 -6.92 -9.93
CA SER A 147 5.19 -7.89 -10.98
C SER A 147 4.99 -7.22 -12.34
N GLN A 148 4.24 -6.13 -12.39
CA GLN A 148 4.05 -5.33 -13.61
C GLN A 148 5.38 -4.77 -14.12
N SER A 149 6.26 -4.30 -13.22
CA SER A 149 7.60 -3.81 -13.57
C SER A 149 8.46 -4.94 -14.13
N ALA A 150 8.43 -6.12 -13.52
CA ALA A 150 9.15 -7.29 -14.01
C ALA A 150 8.68 -7.71 -15.42
N LEU A 151 7.37 -7.74 -15.66
CA LEU A 151 6.80 -8.05 -16.96
C LEU A 151 7.18 -7.00 -18.03
N ARG A 152 7.19 -5.72 -17.68
CA ARG A 152 7.68 -4.65 -18.58
C ARG A 152 9.14 -4.86 -18.94
N ASN A 153 9.99 -5.21 -17.97
CA ASN A 153 11.42 -5.45 -18.20
C ASN A 153 11.66 -6.64 -19.13
N VAL A 154 10.88 -7.72 -19.00
CA VAL A 154 10.92 -8.86 -19.93
C VAL A 154 10.50 -8.40 -21.34
N GLY A 155 9.41 -7.65 -21.46
CA GLY A 155 8.95 -7.06 -22.73
C GLY A 155 10.02 -6.15 -23.36
N PHE A 156 10.68 -5.35 -22.54
CA PHE A 156 11.79 -4.48 -22.95
C PHE A 156 12.97 -5.28 -23.51
N GLY A 157 13.41 -6.32 -22.80
CA GLY A 157 14.48 -7.19 -23.27
C GLY A 157 14.15 -7.90 -24.59
N VAL A 158 12.91 -8.35 -24.76
CA VAL A 158 12.42 -8.92 -26.03
C VAL A 158 12.42 -7.87 -27.13
N ALA A 159 11.92 -6.65 -26.89
CA ALA A 159 11.91 -5.57 -27.86
C ALA A 159 13.33 -5.19 -28.31
N GLN A 160 14.30 -5.16 -27.39
CA GLN A 160 15.71 -4.92 -27.67
C GLN A 160 16.31 -6.02 -28.57
N ILE A 161 16.04 -7.29 -28.28
CA ILE A 161 16.47 -8.44 -29.10
C ILE A 161 15.86 -8.35 -30.51
N LEU A 162 14.63 -7.83 -30.64
CA LEU A 162 13.95 -7.64 -31.91
C LEU A 162 14.35 -6.36 -32.66
N GLY A 163 15.32 -5.58 -32.15
CA GLY A 163 15.91 -4.43 -32.79
C GLY A 163 15.12 -3.12 -32.62
N ALA A 164 14.40 -2.96 -31.53
CA ALA A 164 13.76 -1.69 -31.20
C ALA A 164 14.80 -0.57 -31.04
N SER A 165 14.45 0.64 -31.47
CA SER A 165 15.35 1.80 -31.40
C SER A 165 15.61 2.23 -29.95
N ASP A 166 16.79 2.85 -29.69
CA ASP A 166 17.14 3.42 -28.39
C ASP A 166 16.10 4.40 -27.86
N THR A 167 15.40 5.12 -28.74
CA THR A 167 14.33 6.05 -28.37
C THR A 167 13.11 5.31 -27.80
N THR A 168 12.75 4.18 -28.42
CA THR A 168 11.69 3.29 -27.94
C THR A 168 12.06 2.65 -26.61
N LEU A 169 13.33 2.25 -26.48
CA LEU A 169 13.87 1.66 -25.25
C LEU A 169 13.90 2.65 -24.08
N ARG A 170 14.33 3.89 -24.32
CA ARG A 170 14.31 4.96 -23.29
C ARG A 170 12.90 5.34 -22.85
N ALA A 171 11.92 5.34 -23.75
CA ALA A 171 10.51 5.59 -23.42
C ALA A 171 9.91 4.49 -22.52
N LEU A 172 10.43 3.26 -22.61
CA LEU A 172 10.03 2.13 -21.76
C LEU A 172 10.77 2.11 -20.40
N ASP A 173 11.98 2.70 -20.30
CA ASP A 173 12.88 2.60 -19.14
C ASP A 173 12.49 3.50 -17.95
N VAL A 174 11.72 4.55 -18.17
CA VAL A 174 11.36 5.55 -17.14
C VAL A 174 10.54 4.99 -15.96
N GLY A 175 10.21 3.69 -15.95
CA GLY A 175 9.39 3.08 -14.91
C GLY A 175 10.02 1.92 -14.13
N THR A 176 11.29 1.59 -14.33
CA THR A 176 11.79 0.26 -13.94
C THR A 176 12.57 0.15 -12.64
N GLN A 177 13.07 1.22 -12.05
CA GLN A 177 14.04 1.09 -10.95
C GLN A 177 13.47 0.95 -9.54
N LEU A 178 12.20 1.27 -9.28
CA LEU A 178 11.68 1.31 -7.91
C LEU A 178 10.21 0.87 -7.80
N GLY A 179 9.89 -0.36 -8.17
CA GLY A 179 8.52 -0.88 -8.12
C GLY A 179 7.80 -0.77 -6.76
N LEU A 180 8.53 -0.57 -5.65
CA LEU A 180 7.97 -0.37 -4.31
C LEU A 180 7.55 1.10 -4.04
N PHE A 181 8.13 2.06 -4.76
CA PHE A 181 7.93 3.50 -4.51
C PHE A 181 7.26 4.23 -5.69
N LEU A 182 6.81 3.51 -6.72
CA LEU A 182 6.02 4.11 -7.79
C LEU A 182 4.63 4.52 -7.25
N PRO A 183 4.02 5.61 -7.77
CA PRO A 183 2.66 5.98 -7.43
C PRO A 183 1.70 4.82 -7.67
N PHE A 184 0.71 4.66 -6.79
CA PHE A 184 -0.37 3.71 -7.00
C PHE A 184 -1.31 4.21 -8.10
N ASN A 185 -1.91 3.30 -8.84
CA ASN A 185 -2.92 3.68 -9.81
C ASN A 185 -4.28 3.91 -9.11
N ARG A 186 -5.21 4.60 -9.79
CA ARG A 186 -6.52 4.96 -9.22
C ARG A 186 -7.32 3.77 -8.70
N THR A 187 -7.22 2.62 -9.36
CA THR A 187 -7.92 1.40 -8.93
C THR A 187 -7.35 0.85 -7.64
N GLN A 188 -6.02 0.88 -7.49
CA GLN A 188 -5.35 0.46 -6.25
C GLN A 188 -5.66 1.42 -5.10
N GLU A 189 -5.71 2.73 -5.38
CA GLU A 189 -6.10 3.74 -4.39
C GLU A 189 -7.54 3.53 -3.90
N SER A 190 -8.49 3.39 -4.83
CA SER A 190 -9.89 3.13 -4.51
C SER A 190 -10.04 1.83 -3.69
N GLU A 191 -9.32 0.79 -4.05
CA GLU A 191 -9.33 -0.48 -3.32
C GLU A 191 -8.76 -0.33 -1.90
N ALA A 192 -7.64 0.39 -1.74
CA ALA A 192 -7.04 0.68 -0.44
C ALA A 192 -7.95 1.56 0.43
N ASP A 193 -8.64 2.54 -0.16
CA ASP A 193 -9.62 3.36 0.53
C ASP A 193 -10.77 2.54 1.09
N LEU A 194 -11.35 1.64 0.30
CA LEU A 194 -12.49 0.83 0.73
C LEU A 194 -12.09 -0.19 1.82
N ILE A 195 -10.93 -0.81 1.67
CA ILE A 195 -10.39 -1.71 2.69
C ILE A 195 -10.06 -0.94 3.96
N GLY A 196 -9.38 0.21 3.82
CA GLY A 196 -8.97 1.06 4.92
C GLY A 196 -10.17 1.64 5.69
N LEU A 197 -11.19 2.14 4.99
CA LEU A 197 -12.42 2.65 5.60
C LEU A 197 -13.12 1.58 6.47
N THR A 198 -13.23 0.36 5.93
CA THR A 198 -13.80 -0.76 6.68
C THR A 198 -12.94 -1.13 7.88
N LEU A 199 -11.61 -1.13 7.70
CA LEU A 199 -10.67 -1.52 8.75
C LEU A 199 -10.64 -0.52 9.90
N MET A 200 -10.60 0.80 9.61
CA MET A 200 -10.64 1.82 10.66
C MET A 200 -11.94 1.77 11.46
N ALA A 201 -13.08 1.54 10.80
CA ALA A 201 -14.36 1.38 11.47
C ALA A 201 -14.37 0.15 12.39
N ARG A 202 -13.87 -1.00 11.93
CA ARG A 202 -13.72 -2.22 12.73
C ARG A 202 -12.77 -2.07 13.91
N ALA A 203 -11.81 -1.17 13.79
CA ALA A 203 -10.89 -0.80 14.87
C ALA A 203 -11.53 0.15 15.89
N GLY A 204 -12.77 0.62 15.67
CA GLY A 204 -13.49 1.53 16.54
C GLY A 204 -13.22 3.02 16.28
N PHE A 205 -12.55 3.36 15.18
CA PHE A 205 -12.31 4.75 14.77
C PHE A 205 -13.46 5.26 13.88
N GLU A 206 -13.78 6.55 14.02
CA GLU A 206 -14.87 7.24 13.29
C GLU A 206 -14.53 7.32 11.78
N PRO A 207 -15.29 6.66 10.87
CA PRO A 207 -14.92 6.57 9.48
C PRO A 207 -15.11 7.88 8.69
N ASP A 208 -15.99 8.80 9.12
CA ASP A 208 -16.20 10.12 8.51
C ASP A 208 -14.96 11.02 8.63
N GLU A 209 -14.11 10.79 9.62
CA GLU A 209 -12.83 11.48 9.78
C GLU A 209 -11.83 11.19 8.64
N SER A 210 -12.07 10.14 7.84
CA SER A 210 -11.34 9.93 6.60
C SER A 210 -11.58 11.03 5.56
N ILE A 211 -12.77 11.61 5.53
CA ILE A 211 -13.11 12.76 4.68
C ILE A 211 -12.43 14.02 5.21
N SER A 212 -12.58 14.28 6.51
CA SER A 212 -11.95 15.44 7.19
C SER A 212 -10.44 15.45 7.00
N LEU A 213 -9.81 14.29 7.02
CA LEU A 213 -8.37 14.14 6.72
C LEU A 213 -8.03 14.63 5.31
N TRP A 214 -8.78 14.20 4.28
CA TRP A 214 -8.53 14.65 2.91
C TRP A 214 -8.74 16.16 2.75
N GLU A 215 -9.73 16.72 3.41
CA GLU A 215 -9.97 18.17 3.45
C GLU A 215 -8.78 18.90 4.07
N ASN A 216 -8.23 18.38 5.18
CA ASN A 216 -7.02 18.92 5.80
C ASN A 216 -5.79 18.83 4.88
N ILE A 217 -5.59 17.69 4.22
CA ILE A 217 -4.47 17.49 3.27
C ILE A 217 -4.56 18.50 2.13
N VAL A 218 -5.74 18.70 1.56
CA VAL A 218 -5.96 19.66 0.47
C VAL A 218 -5.76 21.10 0.97
N ALA A 219 -6.28 21.46 2.13
CA ALA A 219 -6.13 22.79 2.72
C ALA A 219 -4.66 23.14 3.02
N ASN A 220 -3.86 22.16 3.43
CA ASN A 220 -2.44 22.32 3.72
C ASN A 220 -1.52 22.18 2.49
N SER A 221 -2.08 21.93 1.29
CA SER A 221 -1.32 21.77 0.03
C SER A 221 -0.85 23.11 -0.60
N GLY A 222 -0.92 24.26 0.09
CA GLY A 222 -0.65 25.60 -0.47
C GLY A 222 0.79 25.80 -0.96
N GLU A 223 1.76 25.93 -0.06
CA GLU A 223 3.16 26.21 -0.42
C GLU A 223 4.03 24.96 -0.60
N ARG A 224 3.66 23.84 0.02
CA ARG A 224 4.35 22.54 -0.08
C ARG A 224 3.35 21.45 -0.38
N THR A 225 3.42 20.87 -1.57
CA THR A 225 2.61 19.68 -1.89
C THR A 225 2.98 18.55 -0.93
N PRO A 226 2.04 18.03 -0.11
CA PRO A 226 2.31 16.89 0.76
C PRO A 226 2.89 15.72 -0.01
N ALA A 227 3.92 15.06 0.52
CA ALA A 227 4.57 13.91 -0.12
C ALA A 227 3.59 12.73 -0.34
N LEU A 228 2.50 12.70 0.41
CA LEU A 228 1.41 11.75 0.26
C LEU A 228 0.67 11.91 -1.09
N LEU A 229 0.48 13.14 -1.60
CA LEU A 229 -0.29 13.37 -2.84
C LEU A 229 0.35 12.80 -4.11
N PRO A 230 1.68 12.91 -4.35
CA PRO A 230 2.32 12.28 -5.50
C PRO A 230 2.26 10.75 -5.48
N THR A 231 2.26 10.13 -4.31
CA THR A 231 2.19 8.68 -4.16
C THR A 231 0.75 8.16 -4.18
N HIS A 232 -0.22 9.02 -3.75
CA HIS A 232 -1.65 8.72 -3.64
C HIS A 232 -2.51 9.77 -4.36
N PRO A 233 -2.61 9.72 -5.70
CA PRO A 233 -3.26 10.75 -6.50
C PRO A 233 -4.79 10.77 -6.39
N SER A 234 -5.37 11.91 -6.79
CA SER A 234 -6.82 12.11 -7.04
C SER A 234 -7.72 12.23 -5.80
N PRO A 235 -7.51 13.24 -4.89
CA PRO A 235 -8.29 13.37 -3.66
C PRO A 235 -9.81 13.49 -3.86
N SER A 236 -10.29 14.26 -4.87
CA SER A 236 -11.72 14.56 -5.02
C SER A 236 -12.56 13.32 -5.35
N ALA A 237 -12.15 12.52 -6.32
CA ALA A 237 -12.87 11.30 -6.71
C ALA A 237 -12.88 10.27 -5.56
N ARG A 238 -11.80 10.20 -4.78
CA ARG A 238 -11.68 9.32 -3.61
C ARG A 238 -12.63 9.73 -2.50
N MET A 239 -12.74 11.02 -2.20
CA MET A 239 -13.71 11.52 -1.22
C MET A 239 -15.17 11.19 -1.59
N ASP A 240 -15.54 11.26 -2.87
CA ASP A 240 -16.89 10.91 -3.31
C ASP A 240 -17.16 9.41 -3.14
N GLU A 241 -16.20 8.57 -3.41
CA GLU A 241 -16.30 7.11 -3.21
C GLU A 241 -16.37 6.75 -1.72
N LEU A 242 -15.56 7.39 -0.86
CA LEU A 242 -15.62 7.23 0.60
C LEU A 242 -17.01 7.64 1.14
N ARG A 243 -17.56 8.79 0.71
CA ARG A 243 -18.91 9.23 1.09
C ARG A 243 -19.98 8.21 0.71
N ALA A 244 -19.88 7.61 -0.49
CA ALA A 244 -20.84 6.60 -0.93
C ALA A 244 -20.77 5.31 -0.10
N ARG A 245 -19.64 5.02 0.53
CA ARG A 245 -19.42 3.83 1.37
C ARG A 245 -19.62 4.07 2.86
N MET A 246 -19.76 5.32 3.28
CA MET A 246 -19.89 5.71 4.69
C MET A 246 -20.97 4.95 5.44
N PRO A 247 -22.21 4.78 4.94
CA PRO A 247 -23.25 4.05 5.67
C PRO A 247 -22.88 2.59 6.00
N ALA A 248 -22.08 1.95 5.14
CA ALA A 248 -21.62 0.59 5.42
C ALA A 248 -20.48 0.56 6.46
N ALA A 249 -19.62 1.58 6.45
CA ALA A 249 -18.55 1.71 7.44
C ALA A 249 -19.10 2.06 8.84
N GLU A 250 -20.14 2.88 8.93
CA GLU A 250 -20.84 3.20 10.18
C GLU A 250 -21.43 1.95 10.84
N LEU A 251 -22.02 1.04 10.06
CA LEU A 251 -22.50 -0.25 10.57
C LEU A 251 -21.37 -1.12 11.14
N GLU A 252 -20.18 -1.11 10.52
CA GLU A 252 -19.01 -1.81 11.04
C GLU A 252 -18.49 -1.16 12.33
N LEU A 253 -18.54 0.17 12.43
CA LEU A 253 -18.19 0.92 13.65
C LEU A 253 -19.14 0.57 14.79
N ASP A 254 -20.46 0.64 14.56
CA ASP A 254 -21.47 0.28 15.56
C ASP A 254 -21.25 -1.14 16.10
N ALA A 255 -20.99 -2.08 15.19
CA ALA A 255 -20.68 -3.45 15.55
C ALA A 255 -19.36 -3.58 16.34
N ALA A 256 -18.33 -2.80 16.00
CA ALA A 256 -17.06 -2.78 16.72
C ALA A 256 -17.24 -2.19 18.13
N GLN A 257 -17.92 -1.07 18.27
CA GLN A 257 -18.21 -0.43 19.54
C GLN A 257 -19.07 -1.32 20.46
N ALA A 258 -20.04 -2.03 19.91
CA ALA A 258 -20.81 -3.03 20.66
C ALA A 258 -19.96 -4.18 21.19
N ARG A 259 -18.79 -4.46 20.59
CA ARG A 259 -17.79 -5.43 21.08
C ARG A 259 -16.75 -4.83 22.02
N GLY A 260 -16.85 -3.53 22.32
CA GLY A 260 -15.93 -2.82 23.23
C GLY A 260 -14.72 -2.17 22.54
N ALA A 261 -14.73 -2.03 21.22
CA ALA A 261 -13.67 -1.31 20.50
C ALA A 261 -13.88 0.21 20.64
N HIS A 262 -13.22 0.82 21.60
CA HIS A 262 -13.24 2.26 21.88
C HIS A 262 -11.81 2.77 22.03
N PRO A 263 -11.09 3.05 20.92
CA PRO A 263 -9.75 3.58 20.98
C PRO A 263 -9.68 4.91 21.74
N ASP A 264 -8.73 5.04 22.67
CA ASP A 264 -8.45 6.28 23.41
C ASP A 264 -6.94 6.55 23.34
N CYS A 265 -6.47 6.86 22.15
CA CYS A 265 -5.07 7.16 21.87
C CYS A 265 -4.82 8.65 22.06
N ILE A 266 -4.00 9.01 23.03
CA ILE A 266 -3.73 10.40 23.42
C ILE A 266 -2.38 10.85 22.86
N ARG A 267 -2.43 11.92 22.06
CA ARG A 267 -1.23 12.62 21.55
C ARG A 267 -0.60 13.54 22.59
#